data_6bf4b4921a207cfedd6cb3abab074d7e
#
_entry.id   6bf4b4921a207cfedd6cb3abab074d7e
#
_cell.length_a   1.000
_cell.length_b   1.000
_cell.length_c   1.000
_cell.angle_alpha   90.00
_cell.angle_beta   90.00
_cell.angle_gamma   90.00
#
_symmetry.space_group_name_H-M   'P 1'
#
loop_
_entity.id
_entity.type
_entity.pdbx_description
1 polymer ?
#
loop_
_entity_poly.entity_id
_entity_poly.type
_entity_poly.pdbx_seq_one_letter_code
_entity_poly.pdbx_strand_id
1 'polypeptide(L)'
;MGTFTVRATVMHPEHPERSMDVDFLVDTGATYLLLPPDIVDRLGLDTPLERRMMLASGELGVYGLGDVRVRLDGEEHTTTFVAGPAGCRALFGAFGLELFWLAVDSVHHRLIPAPPAPL
;
A
#
# COMPACT_ATOMS: atom_id res chain seq x y z
N MET A 1 -7.82 18.54 7.71
CA MET A 1 -7.92 17.09 7.70
C MET A 1 -6.63 16.46 8.15
N GLY A 2 -6.69 15.63 9.15
CA GLY A 2 -5.51 14.93 9.62
C GLY A 2 -5.23 13.70 8.79
N THR A 3 -3.96 13.30 8.79
CA THR A 3 -3.51 12.02 8.26
C THR A 3 -3.14 11.12 9.43
N PHE A 4 -3.15 9.82 9.21
CA PHE A 4 -2.72 8.87 10.22
C PHE A 4 -2.04 7.69 9.56
N THR A 5 -1.29 6.94 10.35
CA THR A 5 -0.57 5.76 9.88
C THR A 5 -1.21 4.49 10.40
N VAL A 6 -1.02 3.41 9.66
CA VAL A 6 -1.36 2.06 10.08
C VAL A 6 -0.13 1.18 9.87
N ARG A 7 0.15 0.31 10.83
CA ARG A 7 1.24 -0.64 10.70
C ARG A 7 0.72 -1.95 10.12
N ALA A 8 1.36 -2.41 9.06
CA ALA A 8 1.07 -3.70 8.45
C ALA A 8 2.37 -4.44 8.18
N THR A 9 2.30 -5.75 8.13
CA THR A 9 3.44 -6.58 7.72
C THR A 9 3.38 -6.79 6.22
N VAL A 10 4.45 -6.47 5.52
CA VAL A 10 4.58 -6.72 4.08
C VAL A 10 5.60 -7.83 3.87
N MET A 11 5.37 -8.67 2.87
CA MET A 11 6.25 -9.80 2.59
C MET A 11 6.27 -10.12 1.10
N HIS A 12 7.36 -10.78 0.69
CA HIS A 12 7.48 -11.27 -0.67
C HIS A 12 6.41 -12.33 -0.91
N PRO A 13 5.64 -12.28 -2.01
CA PRO A 13 4.54 -13.23 -2.24
C PRO A 13 4.98 -14.70 -2.30
N GLU A 14 6.20 -14.95 -2.79
CA GLU A 14 6.73 -16.31 -2.94
C GLU A 14 7.76 -16.68 -1.86
N HIS A 15 8.20 -15.70 -1.06
CA HIS A 15 9.20 -15.87 -0.02
C HIS A 15 8.73 -15.15 1.25
N PRO A 16 7.72 -15.69 1.97
CA PRO A 16 7.12 -15.00 3.11
C PRO A 16 8.09 -14.76 4.28
N GLU A 17 9.22 -15.46 4.33
CA GLU A 17 10.29 -15.19 5.29
C GLU A 17 10.96 -13.84 5.06
N ARG A 18 10.84 -13.30 3.85
CA ARG A 18 11.26 -11.93 3.54
C ARG A 18 10.08 -11.01 3.89
N SER A 19 10.08 -10.53 5.11
CA SER A 19 8.99 -9.70 5.63
C SER A 19 9.52 -8.59 6.50
N MET A 20 8.71 -7.54 6.63
CA MET A 20 8.99 -6.46 7.56
C MET A 20 7.71 -5.70 7.88
N ASP A 21 7.68 -5.07 9.05
CA ASP A 21 6.59 -4.18 9.42
C ASP A 21 6.83 -2.80 8.82
N VAL A 22 5.78 -2.22 8.28
CA VAL A 22 5.83 -0.91 7.62
C VAL A 22 4.72 -0.03 8.18
N ASP A 23 5.09 1.20 8.51
CA ASP A 23 4.11 2.22 8.85
C ASP A 23 3.65 2.91 7.58
N PHE A 24 2.40 2.67 7.21
CA PHE A 24 1.79 3.25 6.02
C PHE A 24 1.01 4.50 6.38
N LEU A 25 1.18 5.55 5.60
CA LEU A 25 0.24 6.67 5.63
C LEU A 25 -1.03 6.24 4.91
N VAL A 26 -2.18 6.35 5.56
CA VAL A 26 -3.46 6.03 4.94
C VAL A 26 -3.86 7.17 4.00
N ASP A 27 -4.02 6.85 2.72
CA ASP A 27 -4.30 7.84 1.67
C ASP A 27 -5.32 7.30 0.68
N THR A 28 -6.58 7.69 0.85
CA THR A 28 -7.67 7.27 -0.03
C THR A 28 -7.59 7.90 -1.42
N GLY A 29 -6.76 8.94 -1.60
CA GLY A 29 -6.48 9.53 -2.91
C GLY A 29 -5.50 8.72 -3.75
N ALA A 30 -4.75 7.81 -3.14
CA ALA A 30 -3.87 6.87 -3.85
C ALA A 30 -4.66 5.61 -4.19
N THR A 31 -4.44 5.05 -5.39
CA THR A 31 -5.12 3.82 -5.81
C THR A 31 -4.48 2.60 -5.17
N TYR A 32 -3.17 2.46 -5.30
CA TYR A 32 -2.42 1.27 -4.87
C TYR A 32 -1.61 1.55 -3.60
N LEU A 33 -1.00 0.50 -3.06
CA LEU A 33 0.09 0.69 -2.11
C LEU A 33 1.25 1.37 -2.82
N LEU A 34 1.90 2.31 -2.16
CA LEU A 34 3.16 2.89 -2.61
C LEU A 34 4.25 2.45 -1.65
N LEU A 35 5.31 1.84 -2.18
CA LEU A 35 6.45 1.41 -1.38
C LEU A 35 7.69 2.17 -1.82
N PRO A 36 8.47 2.72 -0.87
CA PRO A 36 9.74 3.34 -1.21
C PRO A 36 10.77 2.30 -1.68
N PRO A 37 11.78 2.72 -2.46
CA PRO A 37 12.75 1.80 -3.05
C PRO A 37 13.49 0.91 -2.05
N ASP A 38 13.80 1.42 -0.87
CA ASP A 38 14.51 0.65 0.15
C ASP A 38 13.70 -0.56 0.63
N ILE A 39 12.39 -0.44 0.74
CA ILE A 39 11.53 -1.58 1.11
C ILE A 39 11.46 -2.57 -0.04
N VAL A 40 11.27 -2.09 -1.27
CA VAL A 40 11.22 -2.94 -2.47
C VAL A 40 12.51 -3.77 -2.59
N ASP A 41 13.66 -3.12 -2.42
CA ASP A 41 14.96 -3.77 -2.51
C ASP A 41 15.19 -4.75 -1.37
N ARG A 42 14.85 -4.34 -0.15
CA ARG A 42 15.04 -5.17 1.04
C ARG A 42 14.25 -6.47 0.98
N LEU A 43 13.04 -6.43 0.45
CA LEU A 43 12.20 -7.61 0.31
C LEU A 43 12.45 -8.36 -1.00
N GLY A 44 13.23 -7.78 -1.92
CA GLY A 44 13.49 -8.37 -3.22
C GLY A 44 12.26 -8.46 -4.10
N LEU A 45 11.36 -7.48 -3.99
CA LEU A 45 10.11 -7.48 -4.75
C LEU A 45 10.37 -7.19 -6.23
N ASP A 46 9.68 -7.92 -7.10
CA ASP A 46 9.75 -7.71 -8.54
C ASP A 46 8.74 -6.66 -8.98
N THR A 47 9.10 -5.91 -10.01
CA THR A 47 8.21 -4.95 -10.65
C THR A 47 8.13 -5.25 -12.14
N PRO A 48 7.41 -6.32 -12.52
CA PRO A 48 7.39 -6.81 -13.91
C PRO A 48 6.65 -5.89 -14.88
N LEU A 49 5.86 -4.96 -14.37
CA LEU A 49 5.09 -4.03 -15.19
C LEU A 49 5.52 -2.61 -14.89
N GLU A 50 5.31 -1.72 -15.86
CA GLU A 50 5.52 -0.29 -15.68
C GLU A 50 4.28 0.46 -16.14
N ARG A 51 3.96 1.56 -15.46
CA ARG A 51 2.83 2.42 -15.82
C ARG A 51 3.21 3.88 -15.63
N ARG A 52 2.62 4.71 -16.47
CA ARG A 52 2.71 6.16 -16.30
C ARG A 52 1.74 6.56 -15.20
N MET A 53 2.25 7.26 -14.22
CA MET A 53 1.47 7.69 -13.07
C MET A 53 1.73 9.14 -12.73
N MET A 54 0.74 9.76 -12.10
CA MET A 54 0.86 11.13 -11.62
C MET A 54 1.03 11.08 -10.11
N LEU A 55 2.10 11.69 -9.60
CA LEU A 55 2.30 11.88 -8.18
C LEU A 55 1.35 12.95 -7.64
N ALA A 56 1.17 12.98 -6.32
CA ALA A 56 0.35 13.99 -5.66
C ALA A 56 0.78 15.42 -6.00
N SER A 57 2.06 15.61 -6.31
CA SER A 57 2.62 16.89 -6.76
C SER A 57 2.16 17.32 -8.16
N GLY A 58 1.51 16.43 -8.92
CA GLY A 58 1.16 16.64 -10.32
C GLY A 58 2.27 16.19 -11.28
N GLU A 59 3.40 15.76 -10.77
CA GLU A 59 4.52 15.29 -11.59
C GLU A 59 4.20 13.92 -12.20
N LEU A 60 4.44 13.79 -13.51
CA LEU A 60 4.26 12.54 -14.23
C LEU A 60 5.56 11.75 -14.23
N GLY A 61 5.46 10.44 -14.09
CA GLY A 61 6.61 9.56 -14.19
C GLY A 61 6.20 8.15 -14.59
N VAL A 62 7.20 7.32 -14.88
CA VAL A 62 7.01 5.89 -15.14
C VAL A 62 7.50 5.14 -13.92
N TYR A 63 6.63 4.30 -13.36
CA TYR A 63 6.92 3.57 -12.14
C TYR A 63 6.63 2.09 -12.32
N GLY A 64 7.44 1.26 -11.64
CA GLY A 64 7.25 -0.17 -11.64
C GLY A 64 6.09 -0.60 -10.76
N LEU A 65 5.36 -1.61 -11.20
CA LEU A 65 4.28 -2.25 -10.46
C LEU A 65 4.58 -3.73 -10.28
N GLY A 66 4.24 -4.23 -9.10
CA GLY A 66 4.39 -5.65 -8.80
C GLY A 66 3.41 -6.07 -7.72
N ASP A 67 3.57 -7.32 -7.28
CA ASP A 67 2.74 -7.89 -6.23
C ASP A 67 3.49 -7.91 -4.91
N VAL A 68 2.76 -7.65 -3.84
CA VAL A 68 3.26 -7.76 -2.47
C VAL A 68 2.17 -8.41 -1.62
N ARG A 69 2.56 -9.22 -0.66
CA ARG A 69 1.62 -9.79 0.30
C ARG A 69 1.60 -8.92 1.54
N VAL A 70 0.39 -8.64 2.02
CA VAL A 70 0.18 -7.74 3.17
C VAL A 70 -0.64 -8.46 4.21
N ARG A 71 -0.20 -8.38 5.47
CA ARG A 71 -0.97 -8.86 6.62
C ARG A 71 -1.32 -7.67 7.51
N LEU A 72 -2.60 -7.57 7.81
CA LEU A 72 -3.15 -6.53 8.67
C LEU A 72 -4.25 -7.15 9.54
N ASP A 73 -4.13 -7.02 10.87
CA ASP A 73 -5.09 -7.53 11.82
C ASP A 73 -5.42 -9.03 11.63
N GLY A 74 -4.40 -9.83 11.30
CA GLY A 74 -4.55 -11.28 11.14
C GLY A 74 -5.09 -11.72 9.78
N GLU A 75 -5.44 -10.79 8.91
CA GLU A 75 -5.92 -11.08 7.56
C GLU A 75 -4.79 -10.79 6.56
N GLU A 76 -4.64 -11.63 5.53
CA GLU A 76 -3.60 -11.48 4.52
C GLU A 76 -4.19 -11.42 3.12
N HIS A 77 -3.63 -10.54 2.30
CA HIS A 77 -3.97 -10.45 0.88
C HIS A 77 -2.73 -10.15 0.06
N THR A 78 -2.68 -10.66 -1.15
CA THR A 78 -1.72 -10.23 -2.16
C THR A 78 -2.36 -9.07 -2.93
N THR A 79 -1.63 -7.98 -3.06
CA THR A 79 -2.13 -6.79 -3.73
C THR A 79 -1.04 -6.15 -4.58
N THR A 80 -1.45 -5.23 -5.44
CA THR A 80 -0.52 -4.49 -6.29
C THR A 80 0.13 -3.36 -5.50
N PHE A 81 1.44 -3.18 -5.69
CA PHE A 81 2.14 -2.01 -5.18
C PHE A 81 2.81 -1.26 -6.33
N VAL A 82 3.06 0.02 -6.09
CA VAL A 82 3.86 0.87 -6.96
C VAL A 82 5.20 1.10 -6.27
N ALA A 83 6.30 0.89 -7.00
CA ALA A 83 7.62 1.24 -6.51
C ALA A 83 7.80 2.75 -6.69
N GLY A 84 7.73 3.49 -5.61
CA GLY A 84 7.79 4.94 -5.64
C GLY A 84 9.21 5.50 -5.78
N PRO A 85 9.32 6.81 -5.92
CA PRO A 85 10.63 7.46 -6.00
C PRO A 85 11.36 7.44 -4.65
N ALA A 86 12.67 7.66 -4.70
CA ALA A 86 13.50 7.74 -3.51
C ALA A 86 12.93 8.80 -2.55
N GLY A 87 12.89 8.46 -1.26
CA GLY A 87 12.41 9.35 -0.22
C GLY A 87 10.90 9.44 -0.09
N CYS A 88 10.12 8.73 -0.90
CA CYS A 88 8.67 8.73 -0.74
C CYS A 88 8.27 7.97 0.53
N ARG A 89 7.08 8.30 1.03
CA ARG A 89 6.48 7.56 2.14
C ARG A 89 5.74 6.34 1.62
N ALA A 90 5.67 5.31 2.45
CA ALA A 90 4.76 4.18 2.18
C ALA A 90 3.32 4.66 2.33
N LEU A 91 2.49 4.39 1.32
CA LEU A 91 1.07 4.77 1.31
C LEU A 91 0.20 3.52 1.24
N PHE A 92 -0.88 3.54 2.00
CA PHE A 92 -1.92 2.51 1.93
C PHE A 92 -3.11 3.12 1.20
N GLY A 93 -3.25 2.73 -0.06
CA GLY A 93 -4.24 3.34 -0.95
C GLY A 93 -5.61 2.66 -0.90
N ALA A 94 -6.54 3.18 -1.71
CA ALA A 94 -7.93 2.76 -1.69
C ALA A 94 -8.13 1.28 -2.02
N PHE A 95 -7.38 0.76 -2.99
CA PHE A 95 -7.52 -0.64 -3.40
C PHE A 95 -7.16 -1.61 -2.27
N GLY A 96 -6.09 -1.32 -1.52
CA GLY A 96 -5.73 -2.12 -0.34
C GLY A 96 -6.81 -2.05 0.74
N LEU A 97 -7.35 -0.88 1.01
CA LEU A 97 -8.44 -0.74 1.99
C LEU A 97 -9.66 -1.57 1.59
N GLU A 98 -10.02 -1.58 0.31
CA GLU A 98 -11.14 -2.37 -0.18
C GLU A 98 -10.91 -3.87 0.00
N LEU A 99 -9.69 -4.36 -0.27
CA LEU A 99 -9.34 -5.77 -0.09
C LEU A 99 -9.52 -6.21 1.36
N PHE A 100 -9.17 -5.36 2.30
CA PHE A 100 -9.29 -5.66 3.73
C PHE A 100 -10.66 -5.31 4.31
N TRP A 101 -11.60 -4.85 3.48
CA TRP A 101 -12.93 -4.42 3.93
C TRP A 101 -12.87 -3.32 4.98
N LEU A 102 -12.01 -2.33 4.75
CA LEU A 102 -11.77 -1.24 5.68
C LEU A 102 -12.19 0.10 5.08
N ALA A 103 -12.70 0.96 5.94
CA ALA A 103 -13.00 2.35 5.63
C ALA A 103 -12.26 3.27 6.59
N VAL A 104 -12.12 4.52 6.20
CA VAL A 104 -11.44 5.52 7.02
C VAL A 104 -12.45 6.24 7.90
N ASP A 105 -12.21 6.23 9.21
CA ASP A 105 -12.87 7.12 10.15
C ASP A 105 -11.99 8.36 10.31
N SER A 106 -12.31 9.42 9.57
CA SER A 106 -11.51 10.62 9.54
C SER A 106 -11.64 11.46 10.81
N VAL A 107 -12.69 11.23 11.59
CA VAL A 107 -12.89 11.94 12.86
C VAL A 107 -11.94 11.42 13.93
N HIS A 108 -11.79 10.09 14.03
CA HIS A 108 -10.96 9.45 15.05
C HIS A 108 -9.60 8.98 14.51
N HIS A 109 -9.27 9.27 13.26
CA HIS A 109 -8.01 8.91 12.61
C HIS A 109 -7.70 7.42 12.76
N ARG A 110 -8.63 6.57 12.33
CA ARG A 110 -8.50 5.11 12.42
C ARG A 110 -9.21 4.43 11.26
N LEU A 111 -8.87 3.16 11.08
CA LEU A 111 -9.61 2.28 10.17
C LEU A 111 -10.75 1.61 10.92
N ILE A 112 -11.87 1.47 10.24
CA ILE A 112 -13.07 0.80 10.74
C ILE A 112 -13.54 -0.20 9.69
N PRO A 113 -14.34 -1.22 10.07
CA PRO A 113 -14.92 -2.10 9.08
C PRO A 113 -15.75 -1.32 8.05
N ALA A 114 -15.56 -1.64 6.77
CA ALA A 114 -16.37 -1.04 5.71
C ALA A 114 -17.79 -1.61 5.74
N PRO A 115 -18.77 -0.85 5.21
CA PRO A 115 -20.13 -1.39 5.07
C PRO A 115 -20.16 -2.55 4.07
N PRO A 116 -21.21 -3.41 4.12
CA PRO A 116 -21.35 -4.49 3.15
C PRO A 116 -21.28 -3.96 1.72
N ALA A 117 -20.52 -4.65 0.87
CA ALA A 117 -20.39 -4.29 -0.54
C ALA A 117 -21.54 -4.92 -1.35
N PRO A 118 -22.01 -4.25 -2.43
CA PRO A 118 -22.94 -4.89 -3.35
C PRO A 118 -22.23 -6.01 -4.11
N LEU A 119 -22.98 -7.06 -4.37
CA LEU A 119 -22.49 -8.15 -5.21
C LEU A 119 -22.52 -7.76 -6.67
#